data_e5d3e2e339fc7a18062d54c1820281fd
#
_entry.id   e5d3e2e339fc7a18062d54c1820281fd
#
_cell.length_a   1.000
_cell.length_b   1.000
_cell.length_c   1.000
_cell.angle_alpha   90.00
_cell.angle_beta   90.00
_cell.angle_gamma   90.00
#
_symmetry.space_group_name_H-M   'P 1'
#
loop_
_entity.id
_entity.type
_entity.pdbx_description
1 polymer ?
#
loop_
_entity_poly.entity_id
_entity_poly.type
_entity_poly.pdbx_seq_one_letter_code
_entity_poly.pdbx_strand_id
1 'polypeptide(L)'
;MIQLTQVPATDIEFLKFIERIYTESFPPDERRDFSDVIRLLEENDDFFIVLLSDENKAVGFISYWEWNDFSYVEHFAVDSSCRGSGYGATAMTELLKRINNPAVLEVEKPLDDISQRRIRFYERLGFVLCTRPYTQPPYSSEKQPLELYLMSFGKIDLNQVFDTVASRIHQKVYGVE
;
A
#
# COMPACT_ATOMS: atom_id res chain seq x y z
N MET A 1 -12.68 10.37 -14.86
CA MET A 1 -12.81 8.98 -14.33
C MET A 1 -11.44 8.47 -14.01
N ILE A 2 -11.21 7.95 -12.79
CA ILE A 2 -9.88 7.47 -12.35
C ILE A 2 -9.41 6.32 -13.23
N GLN A 3 -8.19 6.45 -13.74
CA GLN A 3 -7.47 5.42 -14.49
C GLN A 3 -6.26 4.96 -13.68
N LEU A 4 -5.97 3.67 -13.76
CA LEU A 4 -4.79 3.05 -13.15
C LEU A 4 -3.83 2.65 -14.25
N THR A 5 -2.69 3.31 -14.32
CA THR A 5 -1.63 3.02 -15.30
C THR A 5 -0.42 2.41 -14.60
N GLN A 6 -0.01 1.21 -15.00
CA GLN A 6 1.20 0.59 -14.46
C GLN A 6 2.44 1.40 -14.85
N VAL A 7 3.31 1.68 -13.89
CA VAL A 7 4.51 2.48 -14.06
C VAL A 7 5.73 1.56 -14.14
N PRO A 8 6.41 1.50 -15.29
CA PRO A 8 7.68 0.78 -15.40
C PRO A 8 8.82 1.59 -14.78
N ALA A 9 9.90 0.92 -14.39
CA ALA A 9 11.09 1.55 -13.84
C ALA A 9 11.78 2.56 -14.79
N THR A 10 11.46 2.50 -16.07
CA THR A 10 11.98 3.40 -17.11
C THR A 10 11.21 4.72 -17.25
N ASP A 11 10.04 4.86 -16.64
CA ASP A 11 9.21 6.07 -16.71
C ASP A 11 9.64 7.10 -15.66
N ILE A 12 10.70 7.82 -15.96
CA ILE A 12 11.33 8.78 -15.05
C ILE A 12 10.38 9.92 -14.65
N GLU A 13 9.50 10.37 -15.54
CA GLU A 13 8.58 11.46 -15.27
C GLU A 13 7.53 11.06 -14.21
N PHE A 14 6.89 9.93 -14.39
CA PHE A 14 5.94 9.42 -13.40
C PHE A 14 6.61 9.04 -12.09
N LEU A 15 7.82 8.47 -12.13
CA LEU A 15 8.57 8.14 -10.93
C LEU A 15 8.93 9.38 -10.11
N LYS A 16 9.30 10.50 -10.73
CA LYS A 16 9.53 11.77 -10.02
C LYS A 16 8.27 12.30 -9.34
N PHE A 17 7.12 12.22 -10.01
CA PHE A 17 5.84 12.60 -9.41
C PHE A 17 5.53 11.72 -8.19
N ILE A 18 5.70 10.41 -8.33
CA ILE A 18 5.45 9.44 -7.26
C ILE A 18 6.40 9.64 -6.09
N GLU A 19 7.71 9.86 -6.35
CA GLU A 19 8.71 10.13 -5.32
C GLU A 19 8.34 11.32 -4.44
N ARG A 20 7.87 12.42 -5.04
CA ARG A 20 7.41 13.58 -4.30
C ARG A 20 6.25 13.22 -3.35
N ILE A 21 5.19 12.58 -3.87
CA ILE A 21 4.03 12.20 -3.05
C ILE A 21 4.42 11.18 -1.97
N TYR A 22 5.26 10.21 -2.32
CA TYR A 22 5.75 9.19 -1.41
C TYR A 22 6.50 9.81 -0.22
N THR A 23 7.39 10.74 -0.50
CA THR A 23 8.18 11.43 0.52
C THR A 23 7.32 12.36 1.39
N GLU A 24 6.36 13.07 0.79
CA GLU A 24 5.44 13.98 1.49
C GLU A 24 4.41 13.24 2.34
N SER A 25 3.98 12.04 1.92
CA SER A 25 2.85 11.32 2.53
C SER A 25 3.26 10.33 3.62
N PHE A 26 4.50 9.83 3.59
CA PHE A 26 4.95 8.80 4.51
C PHE A 26 6.18 9.25 5.30
N PRO A 27 6.17 9.14 6.65
CA PRO A 27 7.35 9.38 7.49
C PRO A 27 8.50 8.42 7.14
N PRO A 28 9.78 8.78 7.48
CA PRO A 28 10.94 7.95 7.16
C PRO A 28 10.84 6.49 7.62
N ASP A 29 10.28 6.22 8.80
CA ASP A 29 10.13 4.86 9.33
C ASP A 29 9.05 4.04 8.60
N GLU A 30 8.16 4.70 7.86
CA GLU A 30 7.07 4.05 7.11
C GLU A 30 7.39 3.86 5.62
N ARG A 31 8.60 4.17 5.19
CA ARG A 31 8.98 4.09 3.76
C ARG A 31 10.43 3.67 3.54
N ARG A 32 10.70 3.18 2.32
CA ARG A 32 12.06 2.96 1.80
C ARG A 32 12.68 4.26 1.34
N ASP A 33 13.97 4.26 1.14
CA ASP A 33 14.60 5.22 0.24
C ASP A 33 14.08 4.98 -1.18
N PHE A 34 13.78 6.05 -1.93
CA PHE A 34 13.08 5.88 -3.22
C PHE A 34 13.93 5.14 -4.27
N SER A 35 15.25 5.19 -4.17
CA SER A 35 16.14 4.36 -4.97
C SER A 35 15.93 2.85 -4.80
N ASP A 36 15.54 2.42 -3.59
CA ASP A 36 15.19 1.02 -3.33
C ASP A 36 13.82 0.65 -3.92
N VAL A 37 12.89 1.60 -3.99
CA VAL A 37 11.61 1.42 -4.69
C VAL A 37 11.84 1.19 -6.19
N ILE A 38 12.72 1.97 -6.81
CA ILE A 38 13.08 1.81 -8.23
C ILE A 38 13.73 0.44 -8.46
N ARG A 39 14.67 0.05 -7.58
CA ARG A 39 15.31 -1.27 -7.65
C ARG A 39 14.29 -2.42 -7.55
N LEU A 40 13.29 -2.31 -6.68
CA LEU A 40 12.21 -3.30 -6.61
C LEU A 40 11.43 -3.41 -7.92
N LEU A 41 11.13 -2.29 -8.57
CA LEU A 41 10.46 -2.30 -9.87
C LEU A 41 11.29 -2.97 -10.97
N GLU A 42 12.62 -2.88 -10.88
CA GLU A 42 13.54 -3.47 -11.86
C GLU A 42 13.77 -4.97 -11.64
N GLU A 43 13.83 -5.40 -10.37
CA GLU A 43 14.36 -6.71 -9.99
C GLU A 43 13.27 -7.68 -9.48
N ASN A 44 12.06 -7.21 -9.22
CA ASN A 44 11.02 -8.04 -8.59
C ASN A 44 9.73 -8.07 -9.40
N ASP A 45 9.41 -9.24 -9.95
CA ASP A 45 8.24 -9.45 -10.80
C ASP A 45 6.90 -9.42 -10.03
N ASP A 46 6.94 -9.52 -8.71
CA ASP A 46 5.75 -9.49 -7.84
C ASP A 46 5.38 -8.07 -7.37
N PHE A 47 6.24 -7.08 -7.59
CA PHE A 47 6.06 -5.70 -7.12
C PHE A 47 5.61 -4.77 -8.24
N PHE A 48 4.55 -4.01 -7.98
CA PHE A 48 3.93 -3.11 -8.95
C PHE A 48 3.67 -1.73 -8.37
N ILE A 49 3.78 -0.72 -9.23
CA ILE A 49 3.26 0.62 -8.96
C ILE A 49 2.26 0.98 -10.04
N VAL A 50 1.12 1.54 -9.64
CA VAL A 50 0.15 2.15 -10.54
C VAL A 50 0.03 3.64 -10.25
N LEU A 51 0.08 4.44 -11.31
CA LEU A 51 -0.26 5.86 -11.28
C LEU A 51 -1.78 6.00 -11.32
N LEU A 52 -2.29 6.88 -10.48
CA LEU A 52 -3.68 7.30 -10.50
C LEU A 52 -3.79 8.58 -11.31
N SER A 53 -4.65 8.59 -12.32
CA SER A 53 -4.90 9.79 -13.12
C SER A 53 -6.38 10.02 -13.35
N ASP A 54 -6.76 11.30 -13.45
CA ASP A 54 -8.09 11.73 -13.87
C ASP A 54 -7.92 12.75 -15.02
N GLU A 55 -8.57 12.51 -16.16
CA GLU A 55 -8.46 13.35 -17.37
C GLU A 55 -7.00 13.67 -17.75
N ASN A 56 -6.13 12.65 -17.70
CA ASN A 56 -4.68 12.74 -17.96
C ASN A 56 -3.87 13.54 -16.91
N LYS A 57 -4.49 13.96 -15.81
CA LYS A 57 -3.79 14.57 -14.68
C LYS A 57 -3.42 13.51 -13.66
N ALA A 58 -2.16 13.38 -13.32
CA ALA A 58 -1.71 12.53 -12.23
C ALA A 58 -2.24 13.05 -10.88
N VAL A 59 -2.87 12.18 -10.08
CA VAL A 59 -3.50 12.53 -8.80
C VAL A 59 -3.01 11.70 -7.62
N GLY A 60 -2.24 10.66 -7.84
CA GLY A 60 -1.72 9.79 -6.78
C GLY A 60 -1.08 8.52 -7.31
N PHE A 61 -0.80 7.59 -6.42
CA PHE A 61 -0.25 6.27 -6.76
C PHE A 61 -0.67 5.21 -5.75
N ILE A 62 -0.54 3.95 -6.15
CA ILE A 62 -0.60 2.77 -5.28
C ILE A 62 0.58 1.89 -5.62
N SER A 63 1.34 1.43 -4.60
CA SER A 63 2.30 0.34 -4.74
C SER A 63 1.76 -0.92 -4.07
N TYR A 64 1.93 -2.07 -4.71
CA TYR A 64 1.42 -3.33 -4.19
C TYR A 64 2.25 -4.51 -4.67
N TRP A 65 2.12 -5.60 -3.93
CA TRP A 65 2.68 -6.91 -4.25
C TRP A 65 1.53 -7.84 -4.66
N GLU A 66 1.75 -8.65 -5.65
CA GLU A 66 0.77 -9.64 -6.11
C GLU A 66 1.38 -11.05 -6.04
N TRP A 67 0.84 -11.86 -5.16
CA TRP A 67 1.23 -13.27 -5.00
C TRP A 67 0.06 -14.18 -5.39
N ASN A 68 0.28 -15.50 -5.39
CA ASN A 68 -0.74 -16.44 -5.83
C ASN A 68 -1.96 -16.53 -4.90
N ASP A 69 -1.76 -16.27 -3.60
CA ASP A 69 -2.75 -16.46 -2.53
C ASP A 69 -3.38 -15.14 -2.06
N PHE A 70 -2.65 -14.04 -2.09
CA PHE A 70 -3.16 -12.69 -1.79
C PHE A 70 -2.26 -11.62 -2.38
N SER A 71 -2.79 -10.40 -2.48
CA SER A 71 -2.03 -9.19 -2.82
C SER A 71 -1.86 -8.32 -1.58
N TYR A 72 -0.73 -7.65 -1.47
CA TYR A 72 -0.44 -6.74 -0.36
C TYR A 72 -0.28 -5.32 -0.87
N VAL A 73 -1.15 -4.41 -0.41
CA VAL A 73 -1.07 -2.98 -0.73
C VAL A 73 -0.11 -2.34 0.26
N GLU A 74 1.03 -1.88 -0.23
CA GLU A 74 2.09 -1.36 0.63
C GLU A 74 1.99 0.14 0.87
N HIS A 75 1.89 0.94 -0.20
CA HIS A 75 1.74 2.39 -0.12
C HIS A 75 0.61 2.87 -1.03
N PHE A 76 -0.21 3.75 -0.49
CA PHE A 76 -1.30 4.38 -1.22
C PHE A 76 -1.42 5.84 -0.80
N ALA A 77 -1.32 6.75 -1.75
CA ALA A 77 -1.45 8.17 -1.49
C ALA A 77 -2.09 8.91 -2.66
N VAL A 78 -2.96 9.86 -2.33
CA VAL A 78 -3.50 10.87 -3.24
C VAL A 78 -2.77 12.19 -2.96
N ASP A 79 -2.35 12.88 -4.03
CA ASP A 79 -1.73 14.19 -3.94
C ASP A 79 -2.56 15.12 -3.04
N SER A 80 -1.92 15.84 -2.14
CA SER A 80 -2.59 16.70 -1.15
C SER A 80 -3.51 17.75 -1.82
N SER A 81 -3.12 18.23 -3.00
CA SER A 81 -3.93 19.17 -3.81
C SER A 81 -5.20 18.55 -4.41
N CYS A 82 -5.30 17.22 -4.42
CA CYS A 82 -6.40 16.47 -5.02
C CYS A 82 -7.28 15.74 -4.00
N ARG A 83 -7.01 15.89 -2.71
CA ARG A 83 -7.78 15.24 -1.64
C ARG A 83 -9.20 15.79 -1.53
N GLY A 84 -10.11 14.99 -0.97
CA GLY A 84 -11.51 15.38 -0.78
C GLY A 84 -12.42 15.19 -1.99
N SER A 85 -11.88 14.78 -3.14
CA SER A 85 -12.65 14.57 -4.39
C SER A 85 -13.10 13.11 -4.62
N GLY A 86 -12.94 12.25 -3.62
CA GLY A 86 -13.32 10.82 -3.74
C GLY A 86 -12.35 9.94 -4.53
N TYR A 87 -11.25 10.50 -5.00
CA TYR A 87 -10.25 9.76 -5.81
C TYR A 87 -9.71 8.52 -5.11
N GLY A 88 -9.46 8.61 -3.81
CA GLY A 88 -8.94 7.49 -3.05
C GLY A 88 -9.87 6.28 -3.05
N ALA A 89 -11.16 6.47 -2.78
CA ALA A 89 -12.13 5.40 -2.77
C ALA A 89 -12.30 4.76 -4.15
N THR A 90 -12.38 5.59 -5.19
CA THR A 90 -12.49 5.12 -6.58
C THR A 90 -11.24 4.34 -6.98
N ALA A 91 -10.05 4.86 -6.70
CA ALA A 91 -8.78 4.23 -7.05
C ALA A 91 -8.62 2.85 -6.38
N MET A 92 -8.89 2.76 -5.08
CA MET A 92 -8.82 1.48 -4.38
C MET A 92 -9.85 0.48 -4.91
N THR A 93 -11.07 0.92 -5.19
CA THR A 93 -12.11 0.07 -5.79
C THR A 93 -11.66 -0.47 -7.15
N GLU A 94 -11.07 0.36 -8.00
CA GLU A 94 -10.56 -0.07 -9.31
C GLU A 94 -9.36 -1.03 -9.18
N LEU A 95 -8.46 -0.79 -8.21
CA LEU A 95 -7.38 -1.74 -7.93
C LEU A 95 -7.93 -3.10 -7.50
N LEU A 96 -8.88 -3.13 -6.56
CA LEU A 96 -9.49 -4.38 -6.07
C LEU A 96 -10.22 -5.17 -7.16
N LYS A 97 -10.74 -4.50 -8.18
CA LYS A 97 -11.31 -5.18 -9.37
C LYS A 97 -10.21 -5.75 -10.29
N ARG A 98 -9.07 -5.08 -10.35
CA ARG A 98 -7.94 -5.46 -11.22
C ARG A 98 -7.18 -6.67 -10.70
N ILE A 99 -6.93 -6.71 -9.38
CA ILE A 99 -6.27 -7.84 -8.73
C ILE A 99 -7.27 -8.99 -8.57
N ASN A 100 -6.84 -10.22 -8.86
CA ASN A 100 -7.72 -11.39 -8.79
C ASN A 100 -7.71 -12.09 -7.43
N ASN A 101 -6.94 -11.58 -6.47
CA ASN A 101 -6.69 -12.18 -5.17
C ASN A 101 -7.32 -11.34 -4.05
N PRO A 102 -7.53 -11.93 -2.85
CA PRO A 102 -7.78 -11.13 -1.66
C PRO A 102 -6.67 -10.11 -1.45
N ALA A 103 -7.02 -8.97 -0.86
CA ALA A 103 -6.04 -7.91 -0.58
C ALA A 103 -5.82 -7.77 0.93
N VAL A 104 -4.57 -7.51 1.32
CA VAL A 104 -4.16 -7.22 2.69
C VAL A 104 -3.41 -5.90 2.71
N LEU A 105 -3.55 -5.14 3.77
CA LEU A 105 -2.78 -3.92 4.02
C LEU A 105 -2.52 -3.72 5.51
N GLU A 106 -1.52 -2.91 5.81
CA GLU A 106 -1.18 -2.46 7.16
C GLU A 106 -1.89 -1.14 7.48
N VAL A 107 -2.36 -0.99 8.71
CA VAL A 107 -2.95 0.26 9.21
C VAL A 107 -2.42 0.60 10.58
N GLU A 108 -2.29 1.88 10.89
CA GLU A 108 -1.98 2.36 12.23
C GLU A 108 -3.08 1.95 13.21
N LYS A 109 -2.68 1.68 14.44
CA LYS A 109 -3.63 1.48 15.55
C LYS A 109 -4.49 2.74 15.72
N PRO A 110 -5.80 2.62 16.04
CA PRO A 110 -6.74 3.75 16.08
C PRO A 110 -6.57 4.61 17.33
N LEU A 111 -5.36 5.16 17.54
CA LEU A 111 -5.01 5.95 18.73
C LEU A 111 -5.34 7.44 18.58
N ASP A 112 -5.60 7.91 17.36
CA ASP A 112 -5.96 9.29 17.05
C ASP A 112 -7.07 9.37 15.99
N ASP A 113 -7.58 10.59 15.72
CA ASP A 113 -8.66 10.80 14.76
C ASP A 113 -8.27 10.45 13.33
N ILE A 114 -7.00 10.63 12.95
CA ILE A 114 -6.51 10.38 11.59
C ILE A 114 -6.46 8.87 11.33
N SER A 115 -5.87 8.10 12.23
CA SER A 115 -5.80 6.64 12.12
C SER A 115 -7.18 5.99 12.18
N GLN A 116 -8.09 6.49 13.02
CA GLN A 116 -9.48 6.05 13.06
C GLN A 116 -10.24 6.32 11.74
N ARG A 117 -10.03 7.50 11.13
CA ARG A 117 -10.62 7.83 9.82
C ARG A 117 -10.08 6.93 8.71
N ARG A 118 -8.79 6.58 8.76
CA ARG A 118 -8.16 5.67 7.79
C ARG A 118 -8.76 4.27 7.88
N ILE A 119 -8.91 3.72 9.07
CA ILE A 119 -9.57 2.42 9.26
C ILE A 119 -11.01 2.47 8.73
N ARG A 120 -11.81 3.50 9.11
CA ARG A 120 -13.19 3.66 8.59
C ARG A 120 -13.24 3.82 7.07
N PHE A 121 -12.25 4.46 6.47
CA PHE A 121 -12.14 4.55 5.01
C PHE A 121 -12.04 3.16 4.37
N TYR A 122 -11.17 2.30 4.87
CA TYR A 122 -11.01 0.94 4.36
C TYR A 122 -12.23 0.05 4.69
N GLU A 123 -12.82 0.19 5.86
CA GLU A 123 -14.06 -0.54 6.22
C GLU A 123 -15.20 -0.23 5.25
N ARG A 124 -15.37 1.02 4.85
CA ARG A 124 -16.37 1.41 3.83
C ARG A 124 -16.11 0.79 2.46
N LEU A 125 -14.89 0.42 2.17
CA LEU A 125 -14.52 -0.29 0.94
C LEU A 125 -14.66 -1.81 1.05
N GLY A 126 -15.04 -2.32 2.23
CA GLY A 126 -15.24 -3.74 2.47
C GLY A 126 -14.06 -4.47 3.12
N PHE A 127 -13.03 -3.74 3.55
CA PHE A 127 -11.95 -4.34 4.35
C PHE A 127 -12.40 -4.66 5.77
N VAL A 128 -11.84 -5.70 6.33
CA VAL A 128 -12.08 -6.16 7.70
C VAL A 128 -10.82 -5.98 8.54
N LEU A 129 -10.95 -5.34 9.69
CA LEU A 129 -9.86 -5.11 10.64
C LEU A 129 -9.54 -6.38 11.42
N CYS A 130 -8.27 -6.76 11.49
CA CYS A 130 -7.75 -7.77 12.38
C CYS A 130 -6.93 -7.10 13.49
N THR A 131 -7.33 -7.27 14.75
CA THR A 131 -6.67 -6.65 15.91
C THR A 131 -5.61 -7.53 16.57
N ARG A 132 -5.22 -8.63 15.92
CA ARG A 132 -4.06 -9.40 16.39
C ARG A 132 -2.81 -8.53 16.34
N PRO A 133 -1.94 -8.62 17.36
CA PRO A 133 -0.69 -7.87 17.38
C PRO A 133 0.14 -8.13 16.13
N TYR A 134 0.51 -7.06 15.44
CA TYR A 134 1.36 -7.09 14.25
C TYR A 134 2.42 -6.01 14.37
N THR A 135 3.66 -6.38 14.05
CA THR A 135 4.77 -5.43 14.00
C THR A 135 5.31 -5.37 12.57
N GLN A 136 5.28 -4.18 11.99
CA GLN A 136 5.99 -3.90 10.76
C GLN A 136 7.50 -3.90 11.04
N PRO A 137 8.29 -4.77 10.42
CA PRO A 137 9.74 -4.68 10.53
C PRO A 137 10.28 -3.36 9.96
N PRO A 138 11.42 -2.86 10.46
CA PRO A 138 12.02 -1.66 9.89
C PRO A 138 12.48 -1.90 8.45
N TYR A 139 12.33 -0.90 7.59
CA TYR A 139 12.80 -0.96 6.19
C TYR A 139 14.33 -1.00 6.06
N SER A 140 15.06 -0.54 7.06
CA SER A 140 16.52 -0.61 7.15
C SER A 140 16.96 -0.61 8.60
N SER A 141 18.25 -0.88 8.85
CA SER A 141 18.83 -0.89 10.20
C SER A 141 18.74 0.47 10.93
N GLU A 142 18.58 1.56 10.19
CA GLU A 142 18.46 2.91 10.75
C GLU A 142 17.03 3.33 11.08
N LYS A 143 16.03 2.52 10.65
CA LYS A 143 14.60 2.81 10.84
C LYS A 143 14.03 2.02 11.99
N GLN A 144 12.88 2.44 12.49
CA GLN A 144 12.22 1.82 13.62
C GLN A 144 11.12 0.84 13.18
N PRO A 145 10.91 -0.27 13.92
CA PRO A 145 9.72 -1.09 13.75
C PRO A 145 8.47 -0.32 14.19
N LEU A 146 7.33 -0.66 13.62
CA LEU A 146 6.05 -0.03 13.95
C LEU A 146 5.01 -1.06 14.37
N GLU A 147 4.29 -0.77 15.45
CA GLU A 147 3.15 -1.57 15.86
C GLU A 147 1.90 -1.15 15.10
N LEU A 148 1.39 -2.03 14.26
CA LEU A 148 0.27 -1.80 13.38
C LEU A 148 -0.81 -2.87 13.56
N TYR A 149 -1.87 -2.76 12.77
CA TYR A 149 -2.85 -3.82 12.52
C TYR A 149 -2.86 -4.18 11.04
N LEU A 150 -3.42 -5.35 10.71
CA LEU A 150 -3.71 -5.74 9.34
C LEU A 150 -5.21 -5.59 9.06
N MET A 151 -5.53 -5.22 7.83
CA MET A 151 -6.88 -5.29 7.28
C MET A 151 -6.88 -6.15 6.03
N SER A 152 -8.00 -6.83 5.77
CA SER A 152 -8.13 -7.70 4.59
C SER A 152 -9.43 -7.46 3.85
N PHE A 153 -9.39 -7.67 2.54
CA PHE A 153 -10.52 -7.62 1.62
C PHE A 153 -10.64 -8.94 0.85
N GLY A 154 -11.87 -9.40 0.63
CA GLY A 154 -12.15 -10.59 -0.16
C GLY A 154 -12.19 -11.87 0.68
N LYS A 155 -11.98 -13.01 0.01
CA LYS A 155 -12.11 -14.35 0.63
C LYS A 155 -10.85 -14.75 1.38
N ILE A 156 -10.54 -14.04 2.46
CA ILE A 156 -9.44 -14.33 3.38
C ILE A 156 -9.87 -14.01 4.81
N ASP A 157 -9.66 -14.93 5.72
CA ASP A 157 -9.91 -14.75 7.15
C ASP A 157 -8.59 -14.65 7.90
N LEU A 158 -8.18 -13.43 8.23
CA LEU A 158 -6.94 -13.17 8.96
C LEU A 158 -6.90 -13.80 10.35
N ASN A 159 -8.04 -14.14 10.97
CA ASN A 159 -8.04 -14.86 12.23
C ASN A 159 -7.49 -16.29 12.08
N GLN A 160 -7.63 -16.87 10.90
CA GLN A 160 -7.15 -18.23 10.60
C GLN A 160 -5.75 -18.27 10.00
N VAL A 161 -5.42 -17.31 9.11
CA VAL A 161 -4.18 -17.34 8.32
C VAL A 161 -3.19 -16.24 8.68
N PHE A 162 -3.38 -15.56 9.81
CA PHE A 162 -2.58 -14.40 10.21
C PHE A 162 -1.07 -14.67 10.16
N ASP A 163 -0.62 -15.75 10.77
CA ASP A 163 0.82 -16.03 10.88
C ASP A 163 1.45 -16.29 9.50
N THR A 164 0.73 -16.97 8.62
CA THR A 164 1.16 -17.20 7.23
C THR A 164 1.24 -15.90 6.45
N VAL A 165 0.24 -15.04 6.58
CA VAL A 165 0.19 -13.73 5.90
C VAL A 165 1.30 -12.82 6.43
N ALA A 166 1.43 -12.69 7.76
CA ALA A 166 2.46 -11.87 8.39
C ALA A 166 3.87 -12.34 7.99
N SER A 167 4.14 -13.64 8.03
CA SER A 167 5.43 -14.20 7.59
C SER A 167 5.73 -13.90 6.12
N ARG A 168 4.75 -14.03 5.23
CA ARG A 168 4.93 -13.69 3.81
C ARG A 168 5.30 -12.22 3.62
N ILE A 169 4.59 -11.31 4.29
CA ILE A 169 4.87 -9.88 4.24
C ILE A 169 6.27 -9.61 4.79
N HIS A 170 6.62 -10.15 5.96
CA HIS A 170 7.95 -9.96 6.56
C HIS A 170 9.08 -10.42 5.64
N GLN A 171 8.96 -11.60 5.06
CA GLN A 171 9.99 -12.17 4.18
C GLN A 171 10.10 -11.43 2.84
N LYS A 172 8.98 -11.18 2.18
CA LYS A 172 8.97 -10.65 0.81
C LYS A 172 9.11 -9.14 0.74
N VAL A 173 8.51 -8.43 1.67
CA VAL A 173 8.47 -6.95 1.67
C VAL A 173 9.64 -6.38 2.47
N TYR A 174 9.92 -6.94 3.65
CA TYR A 174 10.93 -6.41 4.58
C TYR A 174 12.23 -7.22 4.63
N GLY A 175 12.26 -8.39 4.00
CA GLY A 175 13.47 -9.22 3.92
C GLY A 175 13.89 -9.84 5.26
N VAL A 176 12.96 -10.04 6.18
CA VAL A 176 13.20 -10.65 7.50
C VAL A 176 12.44 -11.97 7.64
N GLU A 177 12.99 -12.90 8.44
CA GLU A 177 12.37 -14.20 8.74
C GLU A 177 11.26 -14.12 9.79
#